data_3e0a674e224f19dbd5bbe710f29bce80
#
_entry.id   3e0a674e224f19dbd5bbe710f29bce80
#
_cell.length_a   1.000
_cell.length_b   1.000
_cell.length_c   1.000
_cell.angle_alpha   90.00
_cell.angle_beta   90.00
_cell.angle_gamma   90.00
#
_symmetry.space_group_name_H-M   'P 1'
#
loop_
_entity.id
_entity.type
_entity.pdbx_description
1 polymer ?
#
loop_
_entity_poly.entity_id
_entity_poly.type
_entity_poly.pdbx_seq_one_letter_code
_entity_poly.pdbx_strand_id
1 'polypeptide(L)'
;MRIPGRAAMAAVGLLLTAGAAAAQTSVKWLHLEVNPNQVKIWEEVARDFEAKNPGVKIEMQFLENEAYKAKLPSMLQSKDRPHIIYSWAGGVLKSQIDAGVLEDIAAPISGYKDNLAPAAVNAFTFDGKIYGIPYAQSQVGFFYNKELMAKAGIDGAGIKTWDNLLDAVKKLKAAGVIPLMVGGADKWPIHFYWTNLAVRVGGKPAFEAALRGENGGFEGETFIKSGQLFKQLVDLQPFQNGFLGFKNPQAVGAFGDGKAAMTLAISTAYHQQRALAADKKGLSDETLGWFDFPTVSGGNGDPTDTLGGINGWLVTKGAPKQAVEFLKYFVSLEVQKRLAAGNFLIPVYKGASEGVANPLMQAVAQNLARSKYHQNFYDQSLGPSVGRVVNDVTAEIAGGSMTPEAAAKAIQDAYRQGN
;
A
#
# COMPACT_ATOMS: atom_id res chain seq x y z
N MET A 1 -65.26 16.18 73.48
CA MET A 1 -63.96 16.82 73.52
C MET A 1 -63.01 15.93 72.75
N ARG A 2 -62.73 16.29 71.49
CA ARG A 2 -61.90 15.48 70.52
C ARG A 2 -60.68 16.27 70.17
N ILE A 3 -59.49 15.69 70.34
CA ILE A 3 -58.21 16.25 70.01
C ILE A 3 -57.84 15.67 68.65
N PRO A 4 -57.43 16.46 67.64
CA PRO A 4 -56.98 15.91 66.38
C PRO A 4 -55.46 15.64 66.37
N GLY A 5 -55.10 14.45 65.89
CA GLY A 5 -53.70 14.01 65.70
C GLY A 5 -53.02 14.69 64.53
N ARG A 6 -51.78 15.06 64.69
CA ARG A 6 -50.85 15.58 63.65
C ARG A 6 -50.25 14.41 62.91
N ALA A 7 -50.52 14.34 61.63
CA ALA A 7 -49.80 13.47 60.72
C ALA A 7 -48.50 14.15 60.22
N ALA A 8 -47.35 13.56 60.52
CA ALA A 8 -46.05 13.97 60.03
C ALA A 8 -45.82 13.37 58.63
N MET A 9 -45.78 14.18 57.57
CA MET A 9 -45.34 13.78 56.25
C MET A 9 -43.80 13.78 56.19
N ALA A 10 -43.22 12.60 56.12
CA ALA A 10 -41.80 12.45 55.80
C ALA A 10 -41.61 12.60 54.28
N ALA A 11 -41.01 13.70 53.86
CA ALA A 11 -40.58 13.89 52.47
C ALA A 11 -39.27 13.12 52.23
N VAL A 12 -39.36 12.00 51.49
CA VAL A 12 -38.18 11.29 50.98
C VAL A 12 -37.68 12.02 49.73
N GLY A 13 -36.59 12.80 49.91
CA GLY A 13 -35.89 13.43 48.81
C GLY A 13 -35.14 12.39 47.98
N LEU A 14 -35.64 12.07 46.78
CA LEU A 14 -34.91 11.31 45.75
C LEU A 14 -33.84 12.23 45.20
N LEU A 15 -32.59 12.08 45.62
CA LEU A 15 -31.40 12.64 44.94
C LEU A 15 -31.19 11.90 43.61
N LEU A 16 -31.78 12.40 42.53
CA LEU A 16 -31.39 12.04 41.17
C LEU A 16 -29.97 12.57 40.90
N THR A 17 -28.97 11.72 41.08
CA THR A 17 -27.64 11.98 40.53
C THR A 17 -27.75 11.85 39.01
N ALA A 18 -28.00 12.97 38.34
CA ALA A 18 -27.80 13.09 36.93
C ALA A 18 -26.29 12.92 36.67
N GLY A 19 -25.86 11.68 36.45
CA GLY A 19 -24.56 11.41 35.88
C GLY A 19 -24.51 12.12 34.52
N ALA A 20 -23.75 13.21 34.43
CA ALA A 20 -23.46 13.80 33.13
C ALA A 20 -22.87 12.70 32.24
N ALA A 21 -23.65 12.18 31.32
CA ALA A 21 -23.13 11.34 30.24
C ALA A 21 -22.07 12.17 29.57
N ALA A 22 -20.79 11.90 29.85
CA ALA A 22 -19.68 12.52 29.11
C ALA A 22 -19.94 12.27 27.65
N ALA A 23 -20.00 13.33 26.84
CA ALA A 23 -20.24 13.22 25.42
C ALA A 23 -19.19 12.26 24.83
N GLN A 24 -19.65 11.20 24.15
CA GLN A 24 -18.79 10.22 23.53
C GLN A 24 -17.94 10.88 22.44
N THR A 25 -16.62 10.74 22.51
CA THR A 25 -15.70 11.23 21.49
C THR A 25 -15.64 10.22 20.36
N SER A 26 -16.14 10.59 19.17
CA SER A 26 -16.02 9.77 17.98
C SER A 26 -14.73 10.08 17.23
N VAL A 27 -14.00 9.03 16.83
CA VAL A 27 -12.83 9.07 15.93
C VAL A 27 -13.17 8.37 14.64
N LYS A 28 -13.36 9.11 13.56
CA LYS A 28 -13.67 8.60 12.23
C LYS A 28 -12.39 8.14 11.52
N TRP A 29 -12.30 6.85 11.24
CA TRP A 29 -11.14 6.22 10.61
C TRP A 29 -11.50 5.67 9.24
N LEU A 30 -11.02 6.33 8.18
CA LEU A 30 -11.24 5.95 6.80
C LEU A 30 -10.08 5.08 6.29
N HIS A 31 -10.40 3.85 5.86
CA HIS A 31 -9.44 2.88 5.33
C HIS A 31 -9.86 2.34 3.96
N LEU A 32 -8.92 1.60 3.31
CA LEU A 32 -9.12 1.01 1.99
C LEU A 32 -8.83 -0.50 1.95
N GLU A 33 -8.71 -1.15 3.12
CA GLU A 33 -8.40 -2.58 3.22
C GLU A 33 -9.58 -3.44 2.79
N VAL A 34 -9.31 -4.38 1.86
CA VAL A 34 -10.32 -5.30 1.28
C VAL A 34 -10.26 -6.71 1.86
N ASN A 35 -9.18 -7.06 2.59
CA ASN A 35 -9.06 -8.38 3.20
C ASN A 35 -9.89 -8.47 4.49
N PRO A 36 -10.96 -9.28 4.52
CA PRO A 36 -11.85 -9.35 5.68
C PRO A 36 -11.15 -9.86 6.96
N ASN A 37 -10.12 -10.70 6.82
CA ASN A 37 -9.38 -11.21 7.98
C ASN A 37 -8.53 -10.10 8.62
N GLN A 38 -7.93 -9.24 7.80
CA GLN A 38 -7.19 -8.07 8.30
C GLN A 38 -8.12 -7.04 8.92
N VAL A 39 -9.25 -6.73 8.27
CA VAL A 39 -10.30 -5.83 8.79
C VAL A 39 -10.81 -6.32 10.15
N LYS A 40 -11.05 -7.61 10.30
CA LYS A 40 -11.47 -8.20 11.59
C LYS A 40 -10.46 -7.92 12.71
N ILE A 41 -9.15 -8.05 12.44
CA ILE A 41 -8.11 -7.69 13.42
C ILE A 41 -8.17 -6.20 13.76
N TRP A 42 -8.36 -5.34 12.77
CA TRP A 42 -8.46 -3.90 12.98
C TRP A 42 -9.67 -3.52 13.84
N GLU A 43 -10.81 -4.17 13.61
CA GLU A 43 -12.01 -4.02 14.46
C GLU A 43 -11.77 -4.48 15.91
N GLU A 44 -11.03 -5.58 16.10
CA GLU A 44 -10.66 -6.06 17.43
C GLU A 44 -9.74 -5.06 18.13
N VAL A 45 -8.72 -4.52 17.43
CA VAL A 45 -7.82 -3.48 17.94
C VAL A 45 -8.59 -2.20 18.29
N ALA A 46 -9.58 -1.81 17.48
CA ALA A 46 -10.45 -0.67 17.79
C ALA A 46 -11.26 -0.90 19.07
N ARG A 47 -11.89 -2.09 19.21
CA ARG A 47 -12.63 -2.46 20.44
C ARG A 47 -11.73 -2.51 21.67
N ASP A 48 -10.51 -3.06 21.54
CA ASP A 48 -9.54 -3.12 22.64
C ASP A 48 -9.12 -1.71 23.11
N PHE A 49 -8.95 -0.78 22.15
CA PHE A 49 -8.68 0.61 22.46
C PHE A 49 -9.86 1.30 23.15
N GLU A 50 -11.09 1.10 22.65
CA GLU A 50 -12.33 1.63 23.23
C GLU A 50 -12.51 1.14 24.69
N ALA A 51 -12.25 -0.15 24.96
CA ALA A 51 -12.34 -0.72 26.29
C ALA A 51 -11.34 -0.08 27.28
N LYS A 52 -10.15 0.29 26.79
CA LYS A 52 -9.11 0.98 27.58
C LYS A 52 -9.35 2.49 27.73
N ASN A 53 -10.24 3.06 26.90
CA ASN A 53 -10.53 4.49 26.84
C ASN A 53 -12.04 4.74 26.89
N PRO A 54 -12.70 4.58 28.07
CA PRO A 54 -14.14 4.79 28.19
C PRO A 54 -14.57 6.17 27.68
N GLY A 55 -15.63 6.22 26.87
CA GLY A 55 -16.11 7.45 26.24
C GLY A 55 -15.51 7.76 24.88
N VAL A 56 -14.63 6.89 24.33
CA VAL A 56 -14.13 6.98 22.95
C VAL A 56 -14.80 5.92 22.08
N LYS A 57 -15.13 6.29 20.85
CA LYS A 57 -15.62 5.38 19.80
C LYS A 57 -14.79 5.52 18.53
N ILE A 58 -14.34 4.40 17.97
CA ILE A 58 -13.66 4.35 16.67
C ILE A 58 -14.69 3.98 15.59
N GLU A 59 -14.97 4.92 14.71
CA GLU A 59 -15.90 4.73 13.60
C GLU A 59 -15.11 4.39 12.34
N MET A 60 -15.04 3.10 12.01
CA MET A 60 -14.37 2.62 10.81
C MET A 60 -15.23 2.89 9.56
N GLN A 61 -14.61 3.45 8.54
CA GLN A 61 -15.22 3.73 7.24
C GLN A 61 -14.35 3.11 6.15
N PHE A 62 -14.98 2.50 5.15
CA PHE A 62 -14.29 1.84 4.04
C PHE A 62 -14.59 2.50 2.71
N LEU A 63 -13.56 2.70 1.90
CA LEU A 63 -13.65 2.94 0.47
C LEU A 63 -12.64 2.05 -0.25
N GLU A 64 -13.06 1.46 -1.36
CA GLU A 64 -12.16 0.76 -2.27
C GLU A 64 -11.12 1.75 -2.82
N ASN A 65 -9.90 1.25 -3.17
CA ASN A 65 -8.73 2.06 -3.48
C ASN A 65 -8.96 3.19 -4.50
N GLU A 66 -9.57 2.89 -5.66
CA GLU A 66 -9.79 3.91 -6.68
C GLU A 66 -10.93 4.88 -6.27
N ALA A 67 -11.96 4.38 -5.57
CA ALA A 67 -12.99 5.22 -5.00
C ALA A 67 -12.44 6.14 -3.89
N TYR A 68 -11.49 5.64 -3.09
CA TYR A 68 -10.79 6.42 -2.08
C TYR A 68 -10.02 7.59 -2.73
N LYS A 69 -9.17 7.30 -3.72
CA LYS A 69 -8.40 8.33 -4.44
C LYS A 69 -9.30 9.40 -5.06
N ALA A 70 -10.43 8.98 -5.67
CA ALA A 70 -11.37 9.90 -6.32
C ALA A 70 -12.16 10.77 -5.33
N LYS A 71 -12.57 10.22 -4.18
CA LYS A 71 -13.46 10.91 -3.23
C LYS A 71 -12.71 11.68 -2.13
N LEU A 72 -11.50 11.25 -1.76
CA LEU A 72 -10.77 11.83 -0.64
C LEU A 72 -10.64 13.36 -0.73
N PRO A 73 -10.29 13.99 -1.88
CA PRO A 73 -10.15 15.46 -1.96
C PRO A 73 -11.43 16.20 -1.55
N SER A 74 -12.60 15.72 -1.96
CA SER A 74 -13.88 16.32 -1.58
C SER A 74 -14.25 16.04 -0.12
N MET A 75 -13.97 14.85 0.38
CA MET A 75 -14.20 14.49 1.78
C MET A 75 -13.37 15.35 2.75
N LEU A 76 -12.13 15.67 2.39
CA LEU A 76 -11.25 16.51 3.20
C LEU A 76 -11.71 17.96 3.29
N GLN A 77 -12.49 18.44 2.35
CA GLN A 77 -13.12 19.78 2.37
C GLN A 77 -14.44 19.81 3.16
N SER A 78 -15.00 18.65 3.48
CA SER A 78 -16.25 18.53 4.23
C SER A 78 -16.06 18.94 5.70
N LYS A 79 -17.13 19.48 6.31
CA LYS A 79 -17.19 19.66 7.78
C LYS A 79 -17.19 18.33 8.53
N ASP A 80 -17.66 17.27 7.89
CA ASP A 80 -17.73 15.90 8.43
C ASP A 80 -16.58 15.00 7.91
N ARG A 81 -15.39 15.61 7.74
CA ARG A 81 -14.21 14.90 7.23
C ARG A 81 -13.78 13.75 8.17
N PRO A 82 -13.16 12.68 7.62
CA PRO A 82 -12.51 11.66 8.45
C PRO A 82 -11.41 12.26 9.31
N HIS A 83 -11.24 11.77 10.53
CA HIS A 83 -10.19 12.19 11.46
C HIS A 83 -8.85 11.51 11.16
N ILE A 84 -8.92 10.26 10.71
CA ILE A 84 -7.77 9.45 10.31
C ILE A 84 -7.98 8.99 8.87
N ILE A 85 -6.96 9.21 8.04
CA ILE A 85 -6.95 8.83 6.64
C ILE A 85 -5.67 8.06 6.29
N TYR A 86 -5.74 7.23 5.24
CA TYR A 86 -4.62 6.47 4.72
C TYR A 86 -3.76 7.31 3.77
N SER A 87 -2.44 7.04 3.76
CA SER A 87 -1.52 7.65 2.79
C SER A 87 -0.38 6.71 2.39
N TRP A 88 0.10 6.90 1.16
CA TRP A 88 1.24 6.19 0.57
C TRP A 88 2.55 6.99 0.64
N ALA A 89 2.61 8.04 1.46
CA ALA A 89 3.73 8.98 1.50
C ALA A 89 3.99 9.69 0.14
N GLY A 90 5.20 10.22 -0.07
CA GLY A 90 5.62 10.83 -1.33
C GLY A 90 4.87 12.10 -1.72
N GLY A 91 4.78 12.36 -3.03
CA GLY A 91 4.13 13.55 -3.59
C GLY A 91 2.63 13.63 -3.32
N VAL A 92 1.95 12.47 -3.15
CA VAL A 92 0.55 12.44 -2.72
C VAL A 92 0.40 13.02 -1.31
N LEU A 93 1.25 12.62 -0.36
CA LEU A 93 1.26 13.21 0.97
C LEU A 93 1.60 14.70 0.91
N LYS A 94 2.60 15.09 0.09
CA LYS A 94 2.97 16.50 -0.09
C LYS A 94 1.78 17.35 -0.55
N SER A 95 1.00 16.86 -1.53
CA SER A 95 -0.19 17.59 -2.00
C SER A 95 -1.27 17.74 -0.91
N GLN A 96 -1.42 16.77 -0.02
CA GLN A 96 -2.34 16.84 1.12
C GLN A 96 -1.84 17.83 2.19
N ILE A 97 -0.53 17.92 2.40
CA ILE A 97 0.10 18.93 3.27
C ILE A 97 -0.15 20.32 2.73
N ASP A 98 0.08 20.53 1.43
CA ASP A 98 -0.09 21.83 0.75
C ASP A 98 -1.55 22.29 0.75
N ALA A 99 -2.50 21.36 0.71
CA ALA A 99 -3.92 21.65 0.89
C ALA A 99 -4.28 22.13 2.30
N GLY A 100 -3.33 22.07 3.24
CA GLY A 100 -3.49 22.61 4.59
C GLY A 100 -4.46 21.85 5.50
N VAL A 101 -4.82 20.62 5.16
CA VAL A 101 -5.86 19.82 5.85
C VAL A 101 -5.31 18.86 6.92
N LEU A 102 -3.99 18.72 7.03
CA LEU A 102 -3.36 17.77 7.96
C LEU A 102 -2.86 18.44 9.23
N GLU A 103 -2.90 17.69 10.33
CA GLU A 103 -2.34 18.07 11.61
C GLU A 103 -0.85 17.73 11.69
N ASP A 104 -0.04 18.62 12.25
CA ASP A 104 1.34 18.30 12.64
C ASP A 104 1.31 17.54 13.97
N ILE A 105 1.70 16.28 13.95
CA ILE A 105 1.70 15.40 15.11
C ILE A 105 3.09 15.18 15.74
N ALA A 106 4.11 15.97 15.36
CA ALA A 106 5.47 15.80 15.84
C ALA A 106 5.58 15.84 17.37
N ALA A 107 4.90 16.82 18.02
CA ALA A 107 4.92 16.93 19.47
C ALA A 107 4.18 15.78 20.17
N PRO A 108 2.95 15.39 19.79
CA PRO A 108 2.23 14.25 20.37
C PRO A 108 2.94 12.90 20.26
N ILE A 109 3.83 12.72 19.27
CA ILE A 109 4.55 11.45 19.07
C ILE A 109 6.05 11.52 19.35
N SER A 110 6.55 12.59 19.99
CA SER A 110 7.99 12.86 20.16
C SER A 110 8.75 11.69 20.79
N GLY A 111 8.27 11.10 21.87
CA GLY A 111 8.88 9.92 22.51
C GLY A 111 8.49 8.58 21.85
N TYR A 112 7.36 8.55 21.12
CA TYR A 112 6.85 7.34 20.50
C TYR A 112 7.57 7.02 19.17
N LYS A 113 7.88 8.03 18.33
CA LYS A 113 8.48 7.87 17.01
C LYS A 113 9.81 7.10 17.02
N ASP A 114 10.55 7.13 18.14
CA ASP A 114 11.84 6.46 18.27
C ASP A 114 11.72 4.93 18.30
N ASN A 115 10.52 4.41 18.51
CA ASN A 115 10.22 2.97 18.40
C ASN A 115 10.00 2.51 16.95
N LEU A 116 9.87 3.43 16.00
CA LEU A 116 9.62 3.13 14.60
C LEU A 116 10.92 3.13 13.78
N ALA A 117 10.89 2.48 12.62
CA ALA A 117 11.98 2.51 11.67
C ALA A 117 12.22 3.96 11.18
N PRO A 118 13.43 4.51 11.28
CA PRO A 118 13.70 5.92 10.94
C PRO A 118 13.31 6.29 9.51
N ALA A 119 13.58 5.41 8.54
CA ALA A 119 13.20 5.63 7.15
C ALA A 119 11.68 5.74 6.97
N ALA A 120 10.91 4.96 7.74
CA ALA A 120 9.44 5.03 7.71
C ALA A 120 8.92 6.35 8.29
N VAL A 121 9.49 6.82 9.41
CA VAL A 121 9.14 8.13 9.98
C VAL A 121 9.49 9.27 9.03
N ASN A 122 10.68 9.21 8.40
CA ASN A 122 11.13 10.22 7.44
C ASN A 122 10.21 10.34 6.23
N ALA A 123 9.57 9.25 5.79
CA ALA A 123 8.61 9.27 4.69
C ALA A 123 7.35 10.12 4.99
N PHE A 124 7.07 10.39 6.27
CA PHE A 124 5.95 11.22 6.73
C PHE A 124 6.41 12.54 7.38
N THR A 125 7.69 12.90 7.20
CA THR A 125 8.30 14.13 7.74
C THR A 125 8.57 15.12 6.61
N PHE A 126 8.04 16.33 6.74
CA PHE A 126 8.25 17.43 5.79
C PHE A 126 8.52 18.72 6.58
N ASP A 127 9.60 19.42 6.25
CA ASP A 127 10.01 20.68 6.88
C ASP A 127 10.05 20.60 8.42
N GLY A 128 10.56 19.48 8.95
CA GLY A 128 10.68 19.22 10.38
C GLY A 128 9.36 18.87 11.10
N LYS A 129 8.24 18.83 10.38
CA LYS A 129 6.91 18.43 10.88
C LYS A 129 6.60 17.00 10.52
N ILE A 130 5.83 16.31 11.34
CA ILE A 130 5.39 14.93 11.11
C ILE A 130 3.88 14.92 10.91
N TYR A 131 3.43 14.43 9.75
CA TYR A 131 2.02 14.46 9.36
C TYR A 131 1.31 13.11 9.44
N GLY A 132 2.04 12.04 9.80
CA GLY A 132 1.44 10.71 9.93
C GLY A 132 2.29 9.73 10.72
N ILE A 133 1.65 8.64 11.13
CA ILE A 133 2.31 7.48 11.74
C ILE A 133 2.41 6.38 10.67
N PRO A 134 3.63 6.01 10.23
CA PRO A 134 3.81 4.86 9.35
C PRO A 134 3.36 3.59 10.06
N TYR A 135 2.73 2.64 9.32
CA TYR A 135 2.29 1.39 9.93
C TYR A 135 2.76 0.14 9.19
N ALA A 136 3.16 0.26 7.91
CA ALA A 136 3.59 -0.86 7.10
C ALA A 136 4.58 -0.44 6.03
N GLN A 137 5.47 -1.35 5.69
CA GLN A 137 6.27 -1.33 4.47
C GLN A 137 5.78 -2.41 3.51
N SER A 138 6.06 -2.22 2.23
CA SER A 138 5.74 -3.19 1.20
C SER A 138 6.81 -3.22 0.13
N GLN A 139 6.94 -4.36 -0.55
CA GLN A 139 7.81 -4.53 -1.71
C GLN A 139 7.02 -5.14 -2.87
N VAL A 140 7.30 -4.68 -4.08
CA VAL A 140 6.82 -5.31 -5.31
C VAL A 140 7.77 -6.42 -5.72
N GLY A 141 7.22 -7.58 -6.05
CA GLY A 141 7.98 -8.73 -6.56
C GLY A 141 7.06 -9.71 -7.27
N PHE A 142 7.65 -10.72 -7.87
CA PHE A 142 6.89 -11.75 -8.55
C PHE A 142 6.46 -12.86 -7.59
N PHE A 143 5.17 -13.01 -7.43
CA PHE A 143 4.59 -14.23 -6.87
C PHE A 143 4.34 -15.23 -7.99
N TYR A 144 4.59 -16.53 -7.74
CA TYR A 144 4.41 -17.55 -8.76
C TYR A 144 3.84 -18.85 -8.21
N ASN A 145 3.11 -19.55 -9.08
CA ASN A 145 2.60 -20.89 -8.82
C ASN A 145 3.65 -21.92 -9.26
N LYS A 146 4.27 -22.62 -8.28
CA LYS A 146 5.32 -23.62 -8.51
C LYS A 146 4.87 -24.76 -9.42
N GLU A 147 3.61 -25.20 -9.32
CA GLU A 147 3.05 -26.29 -10.12
C GLU A 147 2.93 -25.89 -11.60
N LEU A 148 2.41 -24.69 -11.88
CA LEU A 148 2.31 -24.17 -13.24
C LEU A 148 3.68 -23.89 -13.86
N MET A 149 4.64 -23.40 -13.06
CA MET A 149 6.04 -23.26 -13.52
C MET A 149 6.67 -24.60 -13.85
N ALA A 150 6.51 -25.60 -12.97
CA ALA A 150 7.02 -26.96 -13.20
C ALA A 150 6.40 -27.62 -14.43
N LYS A 151 5.10 -27.38 -14.71
CA LYS A 151 4.43 -27.87 -15.94
C LYS A 151 5.11 -27.36 -17.22
N ALA A 152 5.72 -26.17 -17.18
CA ALA A 152 6.50 -25.60 -18.28
C ALA A 152 8.01 -25.91 -18.21
N GLY A 153 8.44 -26.74 -17.28
CA GLY A 153 9.85 -27.06 -17.06
C GLY A 153 10.69 -25.90 -16.52
N ILE A 154 10.07 -25.01 -15.72
CA ILE A 154 10.71 -23.79 -15.20
C ILE A 154 10.90 -23.91 -13.69
N ASP A 155 12.12 -23.65 -13.22
CA ASP A 155 12.37 -23.30 -11.82
C ASP A 155 12.17 -21.80 -11.64
N GLY A 156 11.08 -21.39 -10.95
CA GLY A 156 10.78 -19.97 -10.72
C GLY A 156 11.87 -19.27 -9.89
N ALA A 157 12.54 -19.99 -8.97
CA ALA A 157 13.64 -19.44 -8.19
C ALA A 157 14.89 -19.13 -9.04
N GLY A 158 15.01 -19.73 -10.23
CA GLY A 158 16.08 -19.49 -11.19
C GLY A 158 15.92 -18.24 -12.04
N ILE A 159 14.77 -17.55 -12.00
CA ILE A 159 14.54 -16.31 -12.76
C ILE A 159 15.26 -15.15 -12.07
N LYS A 160 16.45 -14.77 -12.58
CA LYS A 160 17.30 -13.72 -11.99
C LYS A 160 17.50 -12.52 -12.91
N THR A 161 17.32 -12.69 -14.21
CA THR A 161 17.51 -11.65 -15.22
C THR A 161 16.22 -11.41 -16.00
N TRP A 162 16.11 -10.23 -16.61
CA TRP A 162 14.99 -9.90 -17.48
C TRP A 162 14.84 -10.91 -18.63
N ASP A 163 15.95 -11.33 -19.23
CA ASP A 163 15.96 -12.34 -20.29
C ASP A 163 15.42 -13.69 -19.80
N ASN A 164 15.77 -14.10 -18.57
CA ASN A 164 15.18 -15.32 -17.98
C ASN A 164 13.65 -15.20 -17.80
N LEU A 165 13.15 -14.02 -17.46
CA LEU A 165 11.70 -13.78 -17.36
C LEU A 165 11.02 -13.87 -18.73
N LEU A 166 11.60 -13.24 -19.77
CA LEU A 166 11.07 -13.31 -21.14
C LEU A 166 11.04 -14.76 -21.66
N ASP A 167 12.09 -15.53 -21.39
CA ASP A 167 12.16 -16.96 -21.77
C ASP A 167 11.15 -17.81 -20.97
N ALA A 168 10.95 -17.52 -19.69
CA ALA A 168 9.92 -18.17 -18.89
C ALA A 168 8.51 -17.90 -19.46
N VAL A 169 8.22 -16.66 -19.85
CA VAL A 169 6.95 -16.29 -20.51
C VAL A 169 6.73 -17.10 -21.79
N LYS A 170 7.75 -17.21 -22.67
CA LYS A 170 7.66 -18.01 -23.91
C LYS A 170 7.37 -19.49 -23.63
N LYS A 171 8.07 -20.09 -22.66
CA LYS A 171 7.88 -21.49 -22.26
C LYS A 171 6.49 -21.73 -21.67
N LEU A 172 6.01 -20.85 -20.81
CA LEU A 172 4.65 -20.94 -20.23
C LEU A 172 3.59 -20.90 -21.32
N LYS A 173 3.69 -19.96 -22.28
CA LYS A 173 2.77 -19.89 -23.42
C LYS A 173 2.80 -21.18 -24.26
N ALA A 174 3.99 -21.70 -24.55
CA ALA A 174 4.14 -22.97 -25.30
C ALA A 174 3.50 -24.17 -24.55
N ALA A 175 3.48 -24.12 -23.20
CA ALA A 175 2.82 -25.12 -22.37
C ALA A 175 1.30 -24.88 -22.18
N GLY A 176 0.72 -23.85 -22.84
CA GLY A 176 -0.70 -23.50 -22.71
C GLY A 176 -1.05 -22.90 -21.35
N VAL A 177 -0.07 -22.32 -20.65
CA VAL A 177 -0.25 -21.68 -19.34
C VAL A 177 -0.26 -20.15 -19.52
N ILE A 178 -1.20 -19.45 -18.89
CA ILE A 178 -1.21 -17.98 -18.84
C ILE A 178 0.03 -17.54 -18.03
N PRO A 179 0.98 -16.79 -18.62
CA PRO A 179 2.21 -16.44 -17.91
C PRO A 179 1.99 -15.48 -16.74
N LEU A 180 1.24 -14.40 -16.96
CA LEU A 180 1.09 -13.31 -16.00
C LEU A 180 -0.38 -12.94 -15.80
N MET A 181 -0.76 -12.74 -14.53
CA MET A 181 -2.04 -12.15 -14.14
C MET A 181 -1.83 -10.69 -13.74
N VAL A 182 -2.66 -9.77 -14.24
CA VAL A 182 -2.59 -8.35 -13.88
C VAL A 182 -3.97 -7.69 -13.88
N GLY A 183 -4.19 -6.79 -12.94
CA GLY A 183 -5.40 -5.97 -12.84
C GLY A 183 -5.27 -4.67 -13.60
N GLY A 184 -5.47 -4.71 -14.93
CA GLY A 184 -5.23 -3.58 -15.82
C GLY A 184 -6.29 -2.48 -15.76
N ALA A 185 -7.51 -2.75 -15.28
CA ALA A 185 -8.55 -1.73 -15.13
C ALA A 185 -8.16 -0.63 -14.11
N ASP A 186 -7.43 -1.00 -13.07
CA ASP A 186 -6.94 -0.08 -12.06
C ASP A 186 -5.62 0.61 -12.48
N LYS A 187 -5.01 0.20 -13.60
CA LYS A 187 -3.80 0.72 -14.26
C LYS A 187 -2.53 0.65 -13.41
N TRP A 188 -2.60 1.03 -12.11
CA TRP A 188 -1.42 1.07 -11.24
C TRP A 188 -0.67 -0.27 -11.10
N PRO A 189 -1.24 -1.48 -11.22
CA PRO A 189 -0.44 -2.69 -11.18
C PRO A 189 0.48 -2.83 -12.41
N ILE A 190 0.09 -2.20 -13.54
CA ILE A 190 0.88 -2.25 -14.78
C ILE A 190 2.12 -1.38 -14.68
N HIS A 191 2.05 -0.19 -14.03
CA HIS A 191 3.23 0.67 -13.94
C HIS A 191 4.37 0.04 -13.15
N PHE A 192 4.11 -0.97 -12.33
CA PHE A 192 5.16 -1.68 -11.60
C PHE A 192 6.22 -2.29 -12.51
N TYR A 193 5.84 -2.77 -13.69
CA TYR A 193 6.80 -3.28 -14.68
C TYR A 193 7.74 -2.19 -15.14
N TRP A 194 7.19 -1.07 -15.62
CA TRP A 194 7.97 0.05 -16.10
C TRP A 194 8.83 0.70 -15.02
N THR A 195 8.28 0.90 -13.82
CA THR A 195 9.02 1.52 -12.71
C THR A 195 10.16 0.63 -12.21
N ASN A 196 9.92 -0.69 -12.05
CA ASN A 196 11.01 -1.60 -11.67
C ASN A 196 12.10 -1.63 -12.74
N LEU A 197 11.73 -1.62 -14.02
CA LEU A 197 12.71 -1.51 -15.12
C LEU A 197 13.50 -0.21 -15.01
N ALA A 198 12.87 0.93 -14.70
CA ALA A 198 13.58 2.20 -14.49
C ALA A 198 14.55 2.11 -13.30
N VAL A 199 14.16 1.45 -12.21
CA VAL A 199 15.04 1.17 -11.07
C VAL A 199 16.22 0.29 -11.49
N ARG A 200 16.02 -0.73 -12.31
CA ARG A 200 17.10 -1.62 -12.78
C ARG A 200 18.00 -0.95 -13.82
N VAL A 201 17.45 -0.10 -14.70
CA VAL A 201 18.21 0.57 -15.77
C VAL A 201 19.03 1.74 -15.21
N GLY A 202 18.46 2.58 -14.37
CA GLY A 202 19.10 3.83 -13.94
C GLY A 202 19.25 4.03 -12.44
N GLY A 203 18.50 3.27 -11.61
CA GLY A 203 18.55 3.35 -10.15
C GLY A 203 18.13 4.71 -9.59
N LYS A 204 18.47 4.91 -8.32
CA LYS A 204 18.26 6.19 -7.60
C LYS A 204 18.82 7.41 -8.33
N PRO A 205 20.06 7.37 -8.87
CA PRO A 205 20.63 8.54 -9.52
C PRO A 205 19.81 9.05 -10.71
N ALA A 206 19.27 8.14 -11.54
CA ALA A 206 18.46 8.54 -12.69
C ALA A 206 17.12 9.15 -12.27
N PHE A 207 16.47 8.61 -11.23
CA PHE A 207 15.24 9.18 -10.69
C PHE A 207 15.47 10.58 -10.12
N GLU A 208 16.53 10.77 -9.30
CA GLU A 208 16.86 12.07 -8.72
C GLU A 208 17.26 13.11 -9.78
N ALA A 209 18.00 12.68 -10.82
CA ALA A 209 18.33 13.54 -11.95
C ALA A 209 17.07 13.99 -12.70
N ALA A 210 16.11 13.06 -12.92
CA ALA A 210 14.85 13.39 -13.58
C ALA A 210 14.02 14.41 -12.78
N LEU A 211 13.99 14.28 -11.45
CA LEU A 211 13.31 15.26 -10.58
C LEU A 211 13.93 16.65 -10.68
N ARG A 212 15.25 16.76 -10.96
CA ARG A 212 15.93 18.05 -11.17
C ARG A 212 15.87 18.53 -12.63
N GLY A 213 15.22 17.78 -13.52
CA GLY A 213 15.16 18.10 -14.96
C GLY A 213 16.47 17.84 -15.71
N GLU A 214 17.41 17.11 -15.11
CA GLU A 214 18.69 16.73 -15.71
C GLU A 214 18.53 15.51 -16.63
N ASN A 215 19.47 15.33 -17.58
CA ASN A 215 19.52 14.18 -18.49
C ASN A 215 18.22 13.92 -19.27
N GLY A 216 17.48 14.97 -19.60
CA GLY A 216 16.19 14.89 -20.30
C GLY A 216 14.99 14.63 -19.37
N GLY A 217 15.19 14.58 -18.06
CA GLY A 217 14.11 14.32 -17.10
C GLY A 217 13.49 12.93 -17.30
N PHE A 218 12.17 12.82 -17.18
CA PHE A 218 11.43 11.58 -17.41
C PHE A 218 11.30 11.20 -18.89
N GLU A 219 11.74 12.05 -19.83
CA GLU A 219 11.88 11.77 -21.26
C GLU A 219 13.30 11.28 -21.59
N GLY A 220 14.21 11.17 -20.61
CA GLY A 220 15.58 10.72 -20.78
C GLY A 220 15.70 9.23 -21.11
N GLU A 221 16.92 8.86 -21.57
CA GLU A 221 17.22 7.52 -22.08
C GLU A 221 16.85 6.38 -21.12
N THR A 222 17.04 6.55 -19.81
CA THR A 222 16.66 5.56 -18.80
C THR A 222 15.18 5.18 -18.90
N PHE A 223 14.30 6.16 -19.02
CA PHE A 223 12.85 5.95 -18.98
C PHE A 223 12.31 5.42 -20.32
N ILE A 224 12.89 5.89 -21.45
CA ILE A 224 12.62 5.33 -22.78
C ILE A 224 13.04 3.86 -22.83
N LYS A 225 14.27 3.53 -22.38
CA LYS A 225 14.78 2.16 -22.33
C LYS A 225 13.90 1.26 -21.47
N SER A 226 13.42 1.75 -20.34
CA SER A 226 12.50 1.02 -19.46
C SER A 226 11.17 0.71 -20.17
N GLY A 227 10.65 1.65 -20.93
CA GLY A 227 9.46 1.45 -21.76
C GLY A 227 9.70 0.43 -22.87
N GLN A 228 10.86 0.47 -23.53
CA GLN A 228 11.24 -0.48 -24.59
C GLN A 228 11.37 -1.91 -24.05
N LEU A 229 11.98 -2.10 -22.87
CA LEU A 229 12.04 -3.39 -22.19
C LEU A 229 10.65 -3.89 -21.80
N PHE A 230 9.81 -3.00 -21.27
CA PHE A 230 8.42 -3.35 -20.96
C PHE A 230 7.67 -3.76 -22.22
N LYS A 231 7.83 -3.03 -23.31
CA LYS A 231 7.23 -3.39 -24.60
C LYS A 231 7.70 -4.76 -25.11
N GLN A 232 8.97 -5.13 -24.93
CA GLN A 232 9.44 -6.49 -25.27
C GLN A 232 8.65 -7.58 -24.54
N LEU A 233 8.28 -7.37 -23.27
CA LEU A 233 7.42 -8.28 -22.53
C LEU A 233 6.00 -8.28 -23.10
N VAL A 234 5.42 -7.10 -23.35
CA VAL A 234 4.07 -6.93 -23.89
C VAL A 234 3.91 -7.61 -25.25
N ASP A 235 4.92 -7.51 -26.12
CA ASP A 235 4.92 -8.12 -27.45
C ASP A 235 4.84 -9.66 -27.40
N LEU A 236 5.21 -10.27 -26.27
CA LEU A 236 4.99 -11.71 -26.02
C LEU A 236 3.54 -12.03 -25.63
N GLN A 237 2.67 -11.04 -25.45
CA GLN A 237 1.29 -11.21 -24.99
C GLN A 237 1.23 -12.04 -23.68
N PRO A 238 1.87 -11.58 -22.60
CA PRO A 238 2.07 -12.38 -21.40
C PRO A 238 0.83 -12.44 -20.51
N PHE A 239 -0.09 -11.47 -20.64
CA PHE A 239 -1.22 -11.26 -19.74
C PHE A 239 -2.44 -12.10 -20.14
N GLN A 240 -3.34 -12.33 -19.18
CA GLN A 240 -4.64 -12.94 -19.43
C GLN A 240 -5.46 -12.13 -20.43
N ASN A 241 -6.32 -12.81 -21.19
CA ASN A 241 -7.23 -12.14 -22.11
C ASN A 241 -8.12 -11.11 -21.40
N GLY A 242 -8.26 -9.92 -21.96
CA GLY A 242 -9.09 -8.85 -21.41
C GLY A 242 -8.54 -8.21 -20.14
N PHE A 243 -7.23 -8.33 -19.88
CA PHE A 243 -6.58 -7.84 -18.64
C PHE A 243 -6.87 -6.38 -18.33
N LEU A 244 -7.07 -5.51 -19.32
CA LEU A 244 -7.44 -4.10 -19.13
C LEU A 244 -8.83 -3.91 -18.52
N GLY A 245 -9.67 -4.94 -18.50
CA GLY A 245 -10.99 -4.93 -17.83
C GLY A 245 -10.99 -5.55 -16.43
N PHE A 246 -9.90 -6.19 -16.01
CA PHE A 246 -9.79 -6.79 -14.67
C PHE A 246 -9.38 -5.75 -13.64
N LYS A 247 -10.13 -5.62 -12.55
CA LYS A 247 -9.67 -4.89 -11.37
C LYS A 247 -8.60 -5.68 -10.62
N ASN A 248 -7.74 -5.00 -9.87
CA ASN A 248 -6.67 -5.66 -9.14
C ASN A 248 -7.15 -6.74 -8.16
N PRO A 249 -8.21 -6.55 -7.34
CA PRO A 249 -8.72 -7.63 -6.49
C PRO A 249 -9.18 -8.87 -7.27
N GLN A 250 -9.76 -8.70 -8.45
CA GLN A 250 -10.15 -9.80 -9.33
C GLN A 250 -8.93 -10.56 -9.87
N ALA A 251 -7.90 -9.83 -10.30
CA ALA A 251 -6.67 -10.44 -10.80
C ALA A 251 -5.92 -11.21 -9.70
N VAL A 252 -5.80 -10.62 -8.50
CA VAL A 252 -5.17 -11.27 -7.36
C VAL A 252 -5.93 -12.52 -6.93
N GLY A 253 -7.27 -12.49 -6.94
CA GLY A 253 -8.10 -13.66 -6.67
C GLY A 253 -7.93 -14.76 -7.73
N ALA A 254 -7.96 -14.39 -9.02
CA ALA A 254 -7.74 -15.33 -10.12
C ALA A 254 -6.33 -15.96 -10.11
N PHE A 255 -5.31 -15.22 -9.68
CA PHE A 255 -3.99 -15.80 -9.41
C PHE A 255 -4.07 -16.83 -8.28
N GLY A 256 -4.76 -16.51 -7.18
CA GLY A 256 -5.04 -17.44 -6.08
C GLY A 256 -5.77 -18.71 -6.52
N ASP A 257 -6.67 -18.60 -7.50
CA ASP A 257 -7.36 -19.73 -8.16
C ASP A 257 -6.45 -20.55 -9.10
N GLY A 258 -5.16 -20.22 -9.20
CA GLY A 258 -4.22 -20.91 -10.08
C GLY A 258 -4.44 -20.67 -11.58
N LYS A 259 -5.05 -19.54 -11.97
CA LYS A 259 -5.35 -19.23 -13.38
C LYS A 259 -4.16 -18.73 -14.18
N ALA A 260 -3.06 -18.31 -13.53
CA ALA A 260 -1.82 -17.89 -14.19
C ALA A 260 -0.60 -18.34 -13.38
N ALA A 261 0.54 -18.43 -14.07
CA ALA A 261 1.78 -18.89 -13.46
C ALA A 261 2.40 -17.84 -12.52
N MET A 262 2.29 -16.55 -12.83
CA MET A 262 2.93 -15.47 -12.08
C MET A 262 2.01 -14.24 -11.97
N THR A 263 2.31 -13.39 -10.99
CA THR A 263 1.81 -12.01 -10.90
C THR A 263 2.90 -11.12 -10.33
N LEU A 264 3.11 -9.93 -10.90
CA LEU A 264 3.93 -8.88 -10.30
C LEU A 264 3.05 -8.06 -9.38
N ALA A 265 3.29 -8.15 -8.08
CA ALA A 265 2.38 -7.58 -7.09
C ALA A 265 3.11 -7.09 -5.83
N ILE A 266 2.42 -6.28 -5.05
CA ILE A 266 2.87 -5.85 -3.72
C ILE A 266 2.88 -7.06 -2.78
N SER A 267 3.77 -7.08 -1.81
CA SER A 267 3.91 -8.16 -0.82
C SER A 267 2.61 -8.58 -0.12
N THR A 268 1.62 -7.71 -0.04
CA THR A 268 0.29 -8.03 0.47
C THR A 268 -0.47 -9.05 -0.39
N ALA A 269 -0.05 -9.29 -1.64
CA ALA A 269 -0.62 -10.35 -2.48
C ALA A 269 -0.48 -11.74 -1.83
N TYR A 270 0.50 -11.93 -0.95
CA TYR A 270 0.65 -13.18 -0.19
C TYR A 270 -0.66 -13.59 0.52
N HIS A 271 -1.28 -12.70 1.25
CA HIS A 271 -2.53 -13.00 1.98
C HIS A 271 -3.78 -12.70 1.15
N GLN A 272 -3.72 -11.70 0.25
CA GLN A 272 -4.87 -11.30 -0.55
C GLN A 272 -5.28 -12.37 -1.56
N GLN A 273 -4.33 -13.06 -2.19
CA GLN A 273 -4.65 -14.13 -3.14
C GLN A 273 -5.48 -15.26 -2.50
N ARG A 274 -5.32 -15.51 -1.21
CA ARG A 274 -6.15 -16.47 -0.45
C ARG A 274 -7.53 -15.89 -0.16
N ALA A 275 -7.59 -14.68 0.37
CA ALA A 275 -8.85 -14.06 0.77
C ALA A 275 -9.78 -13.77 -0.43
N LEU A 276 -9.20 -13.51 -1.60
CA LEU A 276 -9.91 -13.12 -2.82
C LEU A 276 -10.17 -14.29 -3.78
N ALA A 277 -9.49 -15.44 -3.62
CA ALA A 277 -9.75 -16.66 -4.38
C ALA A 277 -11.21 -17.12 -4.21
N ALA A 278 -11.74 -17.82 -5.19
CA ALA A 278 -13.12 -18.32 -5.19
C ALA A 278 -13.37 -19.27 -4.01
N ASP A 279 -12.42 -20.14 -3.69
CA ASP A 279 -12.50 -21.10 -2.58
C ASP A 279 -12.07 -20.51 -1.22
N LYS A 280 -11.63 -19.25 -1.16
CA LYS A 280 -11.08 -18.57 0.02
C LYS A 280 -9.83 -19.22 0.63
N LYS A 281 -9.18 -20.12 -0.10
CA LYS A 281 -7.93 -20.80 0.30
C LYS A 281 -6.75 -20.34 -0.55
N GLY A 282 -6.96 -20.17 -1.86
CA GLY A 282 -5.95 -19.79 -2.82
C GLY A 282 -4.77 -20.76 -2.87
N LEU A 283 -3.60 -20.27 -3.33
CA LEU A 283 -2.37 -21.06 -3.37
C LEU A 283 -1.82 -21.26 -1.96
N SER A 284 -1.48 -22.53 -1.64
CA SER A 284 -0.85 -22.88 -0.37
C SER A 284 0.61 -22.42 -0.29
N ASP A 285 1.24 -22.50 0.89
CA ASP A 285 2.65 -22.13 1.07
C ASP A 285 3.61 -23.06 0.30
N GLU A 286 3.22 -24.33 0.09
CA GLU A 286 3.98 -25.29 -0.70
C GLU A 286 3.95 -24.93 -2.18
N THR A 287 2.80 -24.44 -2.67
CA THR A 287 2.57 -24.11 -4.09
C THR A 287 3.02 -22.70 -4.45
N LEU A 288 2.93 -21.75 -3.50
CA LEU A 288 3.30 -20.36 -3.73
C LEU A 288 4.81 -20.15 -3.62
N GLY A 289 5.41 -19.49 -4.59
CA GLY A 289 6.78 -19.01 -4.56
C GLY A 289 6.87 -17.50 -4.75
N TRP A 290 8.06 -16.94 -4.54
CA TRP A 290 8.37 -15.53 -4.75
C TRP A 290 9.79 -15.34 -5.24
N PHE A 291 10.01 -14.35 -6.11
CA PHE A 291 11.33 -13.82 -6.46
C PHE A 291 11.27 -12.31 -6.64
N ASP A 292 12.41 -11.65 -6.38
CA ASP A 292 12.55 -10.21 -6.59
C ASP A 292 12.52 -9.85 -8.08
N PHE A 293 12.25 -8.58 -8.40
CA PHE A 293 12.26 -8.14 -9.79
C PHE A 293 13.64 -8.39 -10.42
N PRO A 294 13.69 -9.03 -11.59
CA PRO A 294 14.94 -9.45 -12.21
C PRO A 294 15.86 -8.28 -12.56
N THR A 295 17.17 -8.55 -12.62
CA THR A 295 18.17 -7.58 -13.08
C THR A 295 18.09 -7.40 -14.60
N VAL A 296 18.53 -6.23 -15.09
CA VAL A 296 18.61 -5.90 -16.51
C VAL A 296 20.09 -5.86 -16.92
N SER A 297 20.44 -6.56 -18.00
CA SER A 297 21.80 -6.54 -18.53
C SER A 297 22.18 -5.12 -18.96
N GLY A 298 23.36 -4.65 -18.52
CA GLY A 298 23.83 -3.30 -18.80
C GLY A 298 23.07 -2.19 -18.04
N GLY A 299 22.22 -2.54 -17.08
CA GLY A 299 21.60 -1.56 -16.20
C GLY A 299 22.57 -1.04 -15.11
N ASN A 300 22.38 0.21 -14.71
CA ASN A 300 23.21 0.91 -13.70
C ASN A 300 22.56 0.89 -12.29
N GLY A 301 21.33 0.42 -12.16
CA GLY A 301 20.67 0.28 -10.85
C GLY A 301 21.32 -0.84 -10.02
N ASP A 302 21.37 -0.65 -8.68
CA ASP A 302 21.85 -1.70 -7.80
C ASP A 302 20.91 -2.91 -7.83
N PRO A 303 21.42 -4.15 -7.96
CA PRO A 303 20.58 -5.34 -7.99
C PRO A 303 19.71 -5.52 -6.73
N THR A 304 20.07 -4.89 -5.61
CA THR A 304 19.32 -4.94 -4.36
C THR A 304 18.27 -3.84 -4.23
N ASP A 305 18.23 -2.86 -5.15
CA ASP A 305 17.23 -1.80 -5.11
C ASP A 305 15.83 -2.39 -5.29
N THR A 306 14.87 -1.87 -4.53
CA THR A 306 13.50 -2.39 -4.50
C THR A 306 12.49 -1.30 -4.86
N LEU A 307 11.35 -1.73 -5.39
CA LEU A 307 10.16 -0.90 -5.54
C LEU A 307 9.12 -1.28 -4.50
N GLY A 308 8.48 -0.30 -3.90
CA GLY A 308 7.37 -0.55 -2.98
C GLY A 308 6.87 0.73 -2.34
N GLY A 309 6.27 0.62 -1.15
CA GLY A 309 5.72 1.77 -0.46
C GLY A 309 5.92 1.71 1.04
N ILE A 310 5.86 2.88 1.65
CA ILE A 310 5.71 3.05 3.09
C ILE A 310 4.33 3.66 3.30
N ASN A 311 3.45 2.90 3.95
CA ASN A 311 2.08 3.30 4.17
C ASN A 311 1.88 3.80 5.60
N GLY A 312 1.03 4.80 5.76
CA GLY A 312 0.79 5.40 7.07
C GLY A 312 -0.60 5.99 7.21
N TRP A 313 -0.89 6.40 8.43
CA TRP A 313 -2.12 7.02 8.82
C TRP A 313 -1.87 8.49 9.13
N LEU A 314 -2.60 9.37 8.46
CA LEU A 314 -2.54 10.81 8.65
C LEU A 314 -3.68 11.25 9.56
N VAL A 315 -3.43 12.31 10.32
CA VAL A 315 -4.45 12.94 11.16
C VAL A 315 -4.88 14.27 10.52
N THR A 316 -6.18 14.45 10.35
CA THR A 316 -6.72 15.68 9.76
C THR A 316 -6.90 16.78 10.82
N LYS A 317 -6.80 18.04 10.42
CA LYS A 317 -7.03 19.18 11.31
C LYS A 317 -8.41 19.15 11.95
N GLY A 318 -8.44 19.39 13.25
CA GLY A 318 -9.65 19.36 14.07
C GLY A 318 -10.04 17.95 14.55
N ALA A 319 -9.24 16.93 14.27
CA ALA A 319 -9.42 15.60 14.86
C ALA A 319 -9.25 15.66 16.37
N PRO A 320 -10.03 14.90 17.16
CA PRO A 320 -9.82 14.81 18.59
C PRO A 320 -8.46 14.17 18.89
N LYS A 321 -7.83 14.56 20.02
CA LYS A 321 -6.51 14.03 20.44
C LYS A 321 -6.47 12.49 20.48
N GLN A 322 -7.61 11.87 20.73
CA GLN A 322 -7.78 10.42 20.75
C GLN A 322 -7.46 9.76 19.40
N ALA A 323 -7.48 10.50 18.29
CA ALA A 323 -7.06 9.98 16.99
C ALA A 323 -5.56 9.62 17.00
N VAL A 324 -4.70 10.49 17.52
CA VAL A 324 -3.26 10.21 17.67
C VAL A 324 -3.02 9.08 18.67
N GLU A 325 -3.72 9.08 19.81
CA GLU A 325 -3.58 8.03 20.83
C GLU A 325 -4.01 6.65 20.26
N PHE A 326 -5.10 6.61 19.48
CA PHE A 326 -5.50 5.39 18.80
C PHE A 326 -4.42 4.92 17.80
N LEU A 327 -3.83 5.81 17.00
CA LEU A 327 -2.78 5.44 16.06
C LEU A 327 -1.52 4.92 16.75
N LYS A 328 -1.12 5.50 17.90
CA LYS A 328 -0.01 4.98 18.71
C LYS A 328 -0.30 3.57 19.25
N TYR A 329 -1.56 3.30 19.63
CA TYR A 329 -1.99 1.97 20.05
C TYR A 329 -2.02 0.99 18.86
N PHE A 330 -2.62 1.40 17.74
CA PHE A 330 -2.72 0.60 16.51
C PHE A 330 -1.35 0.22 15.92
N VAL A 331 -0.34 1.08 16.06
CA VAL A 331 1.04 0.82 15.61
C VAL A 331 1.95 0.42 16.79
N SER A 332 1.41 -0.08 17.90
CA SER A 332 2.20 -0.61 19.01
C SER A 332 2.93 -1.91 18.62
N LEU A 333 3.97 -2.26 19.39
CA LEU A 333 4.73 -3.51 19.18
C LEU A 333 3.81 -4.75 19.16
N GLU A 334 2.85 -4.79 20.10
CA GLU A 334 1.90 -5.91 20.22
C GLU A 334 1.03 -6.06 18.97
N VAL A 335 0.41 -4.97 18.52
CA VAL A 335 -0.46 -4.98 17.33
C VAL A 335 0.35 -5.24 16.06
N GLN A 336 1.54 -4.65 15.94
CA GLN A 336 2.44 -4.88 14.81
C GLN A 336 2.91 -6.35 14.74
N LYS A 337 3.26 -6.97 15.86
CA LYS A 337 3.57 -8.42 15.92
C LYS A 337 2.37 -9.27 15.52
N ARG A 338 1.17 -8.93 15.99
CA ARG A 338 -0.07 -9.63 15.64
C ARG A 338 -0.37 -9.56 14.13
N LEU A 339 -0.23 -8.39 13.52
CA LEU A 339 -0.41 -8.21 12.08
C LEU A 339 0.67 -8.92 11.26
N ALA A 340 1.93 -8.88 11.73
CA ALA A 340 3.05 -9.59 11.13
C ALA A 340 2.88 -11.12 11.18
N ALA A 341 2.39 -11.66 12.31
CA ALA A 341 2.09 -13.10 12.45
C ALA A 341 1.00 -13.58 11.49
N GLY A 342 0.02 -12.72 11.16
CA GLY A 342 -0.96 -12.95 10.11
C GLY A 342 -0.42 -12.75 8.68
N ASN A 343 0.84 -12.35 8.53
CA ASN A 343 1.48 -11.99 7.26
C ASN A 343 0.75 -10.87 6.49
N PHE A 344 0.10 -9.94 7.22
CA PHE A 344 -0.67 -8.86 6.62
C PHE A 344 0.19 -7.65 6.26
N LEU A 345 1.40 -7.52 6.84
CA LEU A 345 2.30 -6.41 6.58
C LEU A 345 3.76 -6.77 6.88
N ILE A 346 4.68 -5.98 6.32
CA ILE A 346 6.05 -5.88 6.81
C ILE A 346 6.05 -4.74 7.84
N PRO A 347 6.33 -5.03 9.13
CA PRO A 347 6.14 -4.07 10.19
C PRO A 347 7.18 -2.96 10.18
N VAL A 348 6.80 -1.80 10.69
CA VAL A 348 7.68 -0.64 10.87
C VAL A 348 8.13 -0.42 12.32
N TYR A 349 7.47 -1.08 13.28
CA TYR A 349 7.85 -0.99 14.69
C TYR A 349 9.07 -1.88 14.96
N LYS A 350 10.11 -1.32 15.60
CA LYS A 350 11.35 -2.04 15.92
C LYS A 350 11.05 -3.29 16.75
N GLY A 351 11.60 -4.43 16.35
CA GLY A 351 11.37 -5.73 16.99
C GLY A 351 10.06 -6.44 16.59
N ALA A 352 9.19 -5.82 15.79
CA ALA A 352 7.96 -6.48 15.35
C ALA A 352 8.19 -7.47 14.19
N SER A 353 9.28 -7.38 13.46
CA SER A 353 9.65 -8.32 12.38
C SER A 353 9.85 -9.75 12.85
N GLU A 354 10.17 -9.94 14.13
CA GLU A 354 10.21 -11.27 14.76
C GLU A 354 8.86 -12.00 14.70
N GLY A 355 7.75 -11.26 14.55
CA GLY A 355 6.42 -11.81 14.37
C GLY A 355 6.16 -12.45 13.00
N VAL A 356 6.97 -12.16 11.97
CA VAL A 356 6.80 -12.74 10.64
C VAL A 356 7.21 -14.22 10.66
N ALA A 357 6.24 -15.11 10.72
CA ALA A 357 6.50 -16.55 10.85
C ALA A 357 6.67 -17.29 9.51
N ASN A 358 6.03 -16.79 8.44
CA ASN A 358 6.06 -17.48 7.15
C ASN A 358 7.41 -17.27 6.43
N PRO A 359 8.09 -18.37 5.98
CA PRO A 359 9.42 -18.29 5.35
C PRO A 359 9.45 -17.40 4.08
N LEU A 360 8.39 -17.44 3.25
CA LEU A 360 8.31 -16.60 2.04
C LEU A 360 8.25 -15.13 2.42
N MET A 361 7.42 -14.75 3.41
CA MET A 361 7.31 -13.36 3.87
C MET A 361 8.57 -12.91 4.61
N GLN A 362 9.26 -13.81 5.31
CA GLN A 362 10.59 -13.54 5.86
C GLN A 362 11.61 -13.21 4.74
N ALA A 363 11.59 -13.98 3.64
CA ALA A 363 12.46 -13.72 2.50
C ALA A 363 12.17 -12.33 1.86
N VAL A 364 10.89 -11.96 1.72
CA VAL A 364 10.48 -10.62 1.24
C VAL A 364 10.99 -9.53 2.19
N ALA A 365 10.77 -9.67 3.50
CA ALA A 365 11.21 -8.70 4.50
C ALA A 365 12.74 -8.57 4.55
N GLN A 366 13.49 -9.68 4.44
CA GLN A 366 14.94 -9.69 4.38
C GLN A 366 15.46 -9.03 3.08
N ASN A 367 14.78 -9.25 1.94
CA ASN A 367 15.14 -8.61 0.69
C ASN A 367 14.98 -7.09 0.80
N LEU A 368 13.85 -6.63 1.35
CA LEU A 368 13.61 -5.20 1.61
C LEU A 368 14.67 -4.61 2.57
N ALA A 369 15.01 -5.33 3.64
CA ALA A 369 16.01 -4.87 4.60
C ALA A 369 17.43 -4.73 4.02
N ARG A 370 17.77 -5.50 2.97
CA ARG A 370 19.05 -5.42 2.25
C ARG A 370 19.08 -4.38 1.15
N SER A 371 17.92 -3.82 0.81
CA SER A 371 17.79 -2.83 -0.26
C SER A 371 18.63 -1.59 0.06
N LYS A 372 19.50 -1.20 -0.86
CA LYS A 372 20.27 0.05 -0.75
C LYS A 372 19.40 1.26 -1.06
N TYR A 373 18.42 1.08 -1.91
CA TYR A 373 17.45 2.09 -2.27
C TYR A 373 16.05 1.46 -2.41
N HIS A 374 15.11 1.98 -1.67
CA HIS A 374 13.69 1.62 -1.76
C HIS A 374 12.94 2.74 -2.48
N GLN A 375 12.65 2.52 -3.75
CA GLN A 375 11.87 3.46 -4.56
C GLN A 375 10.40 3.37 -4.17
N ASN A 376 9.83 4.50 -3.74
CA ASN A 376 8.38 4.60 -3.59
C ASN A 376 7.70 4.56 -4.97
N PHE A 377 6.50 3.98 -5.06
CA PHE A 377 5.70 3.91 -6.29
C PHE A 377 5.71 5.24 -7.04
N TYR A 378 5.98 5.25 -8.34
CA TYR A 378 6.07 6.50 -9.10
C TYR A 378 4.75 7.27 -9.11
N ASP A 379 3.61 6.56 -9.18
CA ASP A 379 2.29 7.17 -9.11
C ASP A 379 2.01 7.87 -7.78
N GLN A 380 2.75 7.52 -6.72
CA GLN A 380 2.67 8.16 -5.41
C GLN A 380 3.78 9.20 -5.21
N SER A 381 5.00 8.89 -5.63
CA SER A 381 6.16 9.78 -5.50
C SER A 381 6.00 11.09 -6.28
N LEU A 382 5.42 11.01 -7.47
CA LEU A 382 5.31 12.15 -8.39
C LEU A 382 4.04 12.99 -8.17
N GLY A 383 3.23 12.63 -7.16
CA GLY A 383 1.98 13.33 -6.87
C GLY A 383 0.81 12.92 -7.75
N PRO A 384 -0.42 13.36 -7.41
CA PRO A 384 -1.64 12.81 -8.01
C PRO A 384 -1.76 13.03 -9.53
N SER A 385 -1.33 14.19 -10.02
CA SER A 385 -1.46 14.55 -11.44
C SER A 385 -0.49 13.74 -12.31
N VAL A 386 0.80 13.77 -11.98
CA VAL A 386 1.84 13.06 -12.73
C VAL A 386 1.69 11.54 -12.54
N GLY A 387 1.38 11.11 -11.31
CA GLY A 387 1.16 9.69 -11.00
C GLY A 387 0.03 9.07 -11.81
N ARG A 388 -1.06 9.82 -12.06
CA ARG A 388 -2.12 9.37 -12.97
C ARG A 388 -1.60 9.15 -14.39
N VAL A 389 -0.79 10.09 -14.91
CA VAL A 389 -0.20 9.96 -16.25
C VAL A 389 0.71 8.73 -16.32
N VAL A 390 1.55 8.48 -15.30
CA VAL A 390 2.37 7.26 -15.23
C VAL A 390 1.51 6.01 -15.36
N ASN A 391 0.39 5.94 -14.64
CA ASN A 391 -0.54 4.81 -14.70
C ASN A 391 -1.21 4.69 -16.07
N ASP A 392 -1.65 5.80 -16.65
CA ASP A 392 -2.33 5.84 -17.94
C ASP A 392 -1.40 5.35 -19.06
N VAL A 393 -0.22 5.96 -19.21
CA VAL A 393 0.70 5.66 -20.31
C VAL A 393 1.28 4.24 -20.25
N THR A 394 1.51 3.71 -19.05
CA THR A 394 1.99 2.33 -18.91
C THR A 394 0.90 1.32 -19.25
N ALA A 395 -0.38 1.61 -18.94
CA ALA A 395 -1.50 0.80 -19.41
C ALA A 395 -1.68 0.87 -20.93
N GLU A 396 -1.43 2.03 -21.55
CA GLU A 396 -1.47 2.21 -23.00
C GLU A 396 -0.32 1.47 -23.71
N ILE A 397 0.90 1.44 -23.14
CA ILE A 397 1.98 0.57 -23.65
C ILE A 397 1.54 -0.90 -23.58
N ALA A 398 0.99 -1.33 -22.46
CA ALA A 398 0.51 -2.71 -22.28
C ALA A 398 -0.62 -3.07 -23.24
N GLY A 399 -1.49 -2.12 -23.57
CA GLY A 399 -2.56 -2.26 -24.55
C GLY A 399 -2.09 -2.14 -26.02
N GLY A 400 -0.83 -1.76 -26.26
CA GLY A 400 -0.26 -1.59 -27.61
C GLY A 400 -0.66 -0.30 -28.31
N SER A 401 -1.26 0.67 -27.60
CA SER A 401 -1.74 1.95 -28.17
C SER A 401 -0.73 3.10 -28.05
N MET A 402 0.39 2.92 -27.30
CA MET A 402 1.40 3.96 -27.09
C MET A 402 2.82 3.41 -27.23
N THR A 403 3.73 4.22 -27.79
CA THR A 403 5.15 3.89 -27.85
C THR A 403 5.86 4.26 -26.55
N PRO A 404 7.01 3.62 -26.23
CA PRO A 404 7.82 3.98 -25.05
C PRO A 404 8.25 5.44 -25.04
N GLU A 405 8.62 6.00 -26.18
CA GLU A 405 9.07 7.39 -26.34
C GLU A 405 7.92 8.37 -26.07
N ALA A 406 6.73 8.09 -26.63
CA ALA A 406 5.54 8.92 -26.39
C ALA A 406 5.12 8.88 -24.90
N ALA A 407 5.22 7.72 -24.27
CA ALA A 407 4.92 7.55 -22.85
C ALA A 407 5.88 8.37 -21.95
N ALA A 408 7.20 8.24 -22.20
CA ALA A 408 8.23 8.99 -21.49
C ALA A 408 8.03 10.51 -21.64
N LYS A 409 7.73 10.97 -22.86
CA LYS A 409 7.39 12.38 -23.13
C LYS A 409 6.15 12.83 -22.36
N ALA A 410 5.08 12.06 -22.36
CA ALA A 410 3.84 12.42 -21.66
C ALA A 410 4.06 12.56 -20.14
N ILE A 411 4.87 11.69 -19.54
CA ILE A 411 5.25 11.79 -18.12
C ILE A 411 6.05 13.08 -17.88
N GLN A 412 7.02 13.39 -18.74
CA GLN A 412 7.84 14.60 -18.62
C GLN A 412 7.00 15.88 -18.77
N ASP A 413 6.07 15.89 -19.74
CA ASP A 413 5.18 17.04 -19.95
C ASP A 413 4.27 17.25 -18.73
N ALA A 414 3.70 16.17 -18.16
CA ALA A 414 2.91 16.25 -16.95
C ALA A 414 3.75 16.72 -15.75
N TYR A 415 5.00 16.27 -15.63
CA TYR A 415 5.90 16.68 -14.56
C TYR A 415 6.22 18.18 -14.62
N ARG A 416 6.49 18.72 -15.83
CA ARG A 416 6.71 20.16 -16.05
C ARG A 416 5.48 21.03 -15.74
N GLN A 417 4.27 20.50 -15.94
CA GLN A 417 3.02 21.22 -15.66
C GLN A 417 2.63 21.17 -14.16
N GLY A 418 3.09 20.17 -13.43
CA GLY A 418 2.74 19.96 -12.02
C GLY A 418 3.73 20.60 -11.03
N ASN A 419 4.87 21.08 -11.50
CA ASN A 419 5.92 21.80 -10.77
C ASN A 419 6.13 23.17 -11.38
#